data_dcb9011b6b4c412b55dd823e2e759dde
#
_entry.id   dcb9011b6b4c412b55dd823e2e759dde
#
_cell.length_a   1.000
_cell.length_b   1.000
_cell.length_c   1.000
_cell.angle_alpha   90.00
_cell.angle_beta   90.00
_cell.angle_gamma   90.00
#
_symmetry.space_group_name_H-M   'P 1'
#
loop_
_entity.id
_entity.type
_entity.pdbx_description
1 polymer ?
#
loop_
_entity_poly.entity_id
_entity_poly.type
_entity_poly.pdbx_seq_one_letter_code
_entity_poly.pdbx_strand_id
1 'polypeptide(L)'
;MNSALTEKELHFAELEEKCRSCRGCALSETRTNCVFGVGNRNAELMFVGEAPGEQEDLQGIPFVGRAGQLLDRYLFAVDIKREDVYIANILKCRPPHNRDPLPAEEDACIGYLREQVRLIRPRVIVCLGRIAALRLISPDFKITRDHGVWYERGGFLMTAVYHPAALLRDPRKKDDMLADMKKIHLE
;
A
#
# COMPACT_ATOMS: atom_id res chain seq x y z
N MET A 1 19.71 16.45 22.61
CA MET A 1 18.42 16.55 23.33
C MET A 1 17.56 15.41 22.84
N ASN A 2 17.39 14.33 23.65
CA ASN A 2 16.47 13.23 23.33
C ASN A 2 15.04 13.76 23.54
N SER A 3 14.35 14.09 22.47
CA SER A 3 12.90 14.34 22.55
C SER A 3 12.25 12.99 22.85
N ALA A 4 11.48 12.90 23.93
CA ALA A 4 10.70 11.71 24.22
C ALA A 4 9.74 11.43 23.04
N LEU A 5 9.64 10.16 22.64
CA LEU A 5 8.71 9.73 21.59
C LEU A 5 7.28 10.07 22.00
N THR A 6 6.48 10.51 21.06
CA THR A 6 5.04 10.72 21.28
C THR A 6 4.34 9.37 21.49
N GLU A 7 3.18 9.37 22.15
CA GLU A 7 2.35 8.16 22.31
C GLU A 7 2.06 7.47 20.97
N LYS A 8 1.78 8.24 19.93
CA LYS A 8 1.59 7.74 18.55
C LYS A 8 2.83 7.03 18.01
N GLU A 9 4.00 7.60 18.21
CA GLU A 9 5.28 7.00 17.75
C GLU A 9 5.58 5.70 18.49
N LEU A 10 5.29 5.63 19.79
CA LEU A 10 5.41 4.42 20.60
C LEU A 10 4.48 3.31 20.09
N HIS A 11 3.19 3.62 19.90
CA HIS A 11 2.22 2.65 19.35
C HIS A 11 2.61 2.18 17.94
N PHE A 12 3.17 3.09 17.12
CA PHE A 12 3.62 2.72 15.78
C PHE A 12 4.82 1.78 15.82
N ALA A 13 5.76 2.01 16.71
CA ALA A 13 6.92 1.14 16.93
C ALA A 13 6.52 -0.24 17.46
N GLU A 14 5.59 -0.30 18.42
CA GLU A 14 5.03 -1.56 18.94
C GLU A 14 4.30 -2.37 17.85
N LEU A 15 3.51 -1.69 17.00
CA LEU A 15 2.81 -2.33 15.89
C LEU A 15 3.81 -2.89 14.86
N GLU A 16 4.86 -2.15 14.56
CA GLU A 16 5.92 -2.58 13.64
C GLU A 16 6.64 -3.81 14.19
N GLU A 17 6.99 -3.84 15.46
CA GLU A 17 7.66 -4.98 16.09
C GLU A 17 6.75 -6.22 16.10
N LYS A 18 5.48 -6.07 16.45
CA LYS A 18 4.48 -7.15 16.35
C LYS A 18 4.36 -7.69 14.93
N CYS A 19 4.40 -6.82 13.93
CA CYS A 19 4.35 -7.22 12.53
C CYS A 19 5.61 -7.98 12.11
N ARG A 20 6.79 -7.52 12.51
CA ARG A 20 8.08 -8.17 12.22
C ARG A 20 8.19 -9.57 12.83
N SER A 21 7.70 -9.73 14.05
CA SER A 21 7.69 -11.02 14.76
C SER A 21 6.48 -11.91 14.43
N CYS A 22 5.56 -11.47 13.58
CA CYS A 22 4.32 -12.17 13.26
C CYS A 22 4.55 -13.56 12.67
N ARG A 23 3.75 -14.53 13.15
CA ARG A 23 3.67 -15.92 12.68
C ARG A 23 2.22 -16.33 12.33
N GLY A 24 1.37 -15.37 11.98
CA GLY A 24 -0.07 -15.56 11.81
C GLY A 24 -0.50 -16.34 10.56
N CYS A 25 0.39 -16.54 9.58
CA CYS A 25 0.13 -17.36 8.38
C CYS A 25 1.43 -17.96 7.83
N ALA A 26 1.31 -18.89 6.90
CA ALA A 26 2.43 -19.64 6.30
C ALA A 26 3.45 -18.73 5.58
N LEU A 27 3.07 -17.52 5.14
CA LEU A 27 3.99 -16.58 4.51
C LEU A 27 5.13 -16.14 5.43
N SER A 28 4.94 -16.22 6.74
CA SER A 28 5.99 -15.93 7.72
C SER A 28 7.15 -16.90 7.70
N GLU A 29 6.95 -18.11 7.16
CA GLU A 29 7.96 -19.15 7.06
C GLU A 29 8.87 -18.97 5.86
N THR A 30 8.38 -18.31 4.80
CA THR A 30 9.07 -18.18 3.51
C THR A 30 9.59 -16.77 3.22
N ARG A 31 9.13 -15.75 3.96
CA ARG A 31 9.62 -14.38 3.81
C ARG A 31 11.08 -14.24 4.21
N THR A 32 11.81 -13.37 3.58
CA THR A 32 13.12 -12.90 4.03
C THR A 32 12.95 -11.80 5.08
N ASN A 33 12.15 -10.78 4.76
CA ASN A 33 11.80 -9.69 5.66
C ASN A 33 10.29 -9.46 5.73
N CYS A 34 9.82 -8.95 6.87
CA CYS A 34 8.53 -8.30 6.96
C CYS A 34 8.61 -6.92 6.31
N VAL A 35 7.67 -6.61 5.43
CA VAL A 35 7.56 -5.31 4.75
C VAL A 35 6.40 -4.55 5.38
N PHE A 36 6.69 -3.82 6.45
CA PHE A 36 5.67 -3.17 7.27
C PHE A 36 4.98 -2.01 6.55
N GLY A 37 5.76 -1.13 5.95
CA GLY A 37 5.33 0.10 5.29
C GLY A 37 6.39 1.18 5.49
N VAL A 38 6.28 2.28 4.73
CA VAL A 38 7.26 3.38 4.78
C VAL A 38 6.62 4.72 4.44
N GLY A 39 7.14 5.80 4.97
CA GLY A 39 6.75 7.16 4.65
C GLY A 39 6.32 7.98 5.85
N ASN A 40 5.62 9.06 5.60
CA ASN A 40 5.17 9.99 6.61
C ASN A 40 4.06 9.37 7.49
N ARG A 41 4.32 9.22 8.78
CA ARG A 41 3.33 8.71 9.76
C ARG A 41 2.18 9.70 10.05
N ASN A 42 2.25 10.92 9.49
CA ASN A 42 1.19 11.94 9.52
C ASN A 42 0.68 12.27 8.10
N ALA A 43 0.87 11.36 7.14
CA ALA A 43 0.48 11.57 5.76
C ALA A 43 -1.04 11.75 5.63
N GLU A 44 -1.45 12.71 4.83
CA GLU A 44 -2.85 12.87 4.40
C GLU A 44 -3.21 11.87 3.28
N LEU A 45 -2.20 11.40 2.53
CA LEU A 45 -2.34 10.49 1.41
C LEU A 45 -1.60 9.16 1.69
N MET A 46 -2.32 8.05 1.56
CA MET A 46 -1.79 6.72 1.75
C MET A 46 -2.00 5.86 0.51
N PHE A 47 -0.94 5.23 0.03
CA PHE A 47 -1.00 4.24 -1.04
C PHE A 47 -0.97 2.83 -0.46
N VAL A 48 -1.87 1.97 -0.94
CA VAL A 48 -1.99 0.59 -0.47
C VAL A 48 -1.94 -0.37 -1.66
N GLY A 49 -0.88 -1.16 -1.74
CA GLY A 49 -0.73 -2.24 -2.71
C GLY A 49 -1.20 -3.59 -2.16
N GLU A 50 -0.91 -4.62 -2.92
CA GLU A 50 -1.32 -6.00 -2.64
C GLU A 50 -0.37 -6.69 -1.66
N ALA A 51 0.87 -6.91 -2.06
CA ALA A 51 1.87 -7.68 -1.34
C ALA A 51 3.29 -7.28 -1.75
N PRO A 52 4.30 -7.56 -0.91
CA PRO A 52 5.70 -7.40 -1.29
C PRO A 52 6.10 -8.30 -2.45
N GLY A 53 6.86 -7.77 -3.41
CA GLY A 53 7.60 -8.55 -4.39
C GLY A 53 8.97 -8.97 -3.87
N GLU A 54 9.81 -9.52 -4.76
CA GLU A 54 11.13 -10.04 -4.39
C GLU A 54 12.06 -8.95 -3.84
N GLN A 55 12.16 -7.81 -4.50
CA GLN A 55 13.04 -6.74 -4.05
C GLN A 55 12.57 -6.12 -2.74
N GLU A 56 11.26 -6.03 -2.55
CA GLU A 56 10.66 -5.57 -1.30
C GLU A 56 10.95 -6.53 -0.15
N ASP A 57 10.84 -7.84 -0.39
CA ASP A 57 11.16 -8.88 0.59
C ASP A 57 12.64 -8.87 0.99
N LEU A 58 13.53 -8.69 0.02
CA LEU A 58 14.97 -8.61 0.27
C LEU A 58 15.38 -7.36 1.07
N GLN A 59 14.71 -6.23 0.85
CA GLN A 59 15.09 -4.95 1.45
C GLN A 59 14.22 -4.55 2.67
N GLY A 60 13.05 -5.20 2.85
CA GLY A 60 12.10 -4.85 3.91
C GLY A 60 11.35 -3.54 3.68
N ILE A 61 11.36 -2.99 2.46
CA ILE A 61 10.77 -1.70 2.10
C ILE A 61 9.77 -1.90 0.96
N PRO A 62 8.54 -1.33 1.05
CA PRO A 62 7.53 -1.48 -0.01
C PRO A 62 7.89 -0.66 -1.25
N PHE A 63 7.53 -1.18 -2.40
CA PHE A 63 7.67 -0.49 -3.70
C PHE A 63 9.08 0.05 -3.98
N VAL A 64 10.08 -0.82 -3.94
CA VAL A 64 11.49 -0.54 -4.29
C VAL A 64 11.93 -1.21 -5.59
N GLY A 65 11.22 -2.25 -6.06
CA GLY A 65 11.48 -2.92 -7.32
C GLY A 65 11.01 -2.09 -8.53
N ARG A 66 10.96 -2.71 -9.70
CA ARG A 66 10.59 -2.04 -10.97
C ARG A 66 9.21 -1.35 -10.89
N ALA A 67 8.24 -1.99 -10.25
CA ALA A 67 6.91 -1.42 -10.03
C ALA A 67 6.97 -0.18 -9.13
N GLY A 68 7.79 -0.23 -8.07
CA GLY A 68 8.00 0.89 -7.16
C GLY A 68 8.67 2.08 -7.85
N GLN A 69 9.69 1.84 -8.67
CA GLN A 69 10.34 2.89 -9.47
C GLN A 69 9.36 3.55 -10.45
N LEU A 70 8.42 2.77 -11.00
CA LEU A 70 7.38 3.34 -11.85
C LEU A 70 6.39 4.18 -11.03
N LEU A 71 6.00 3.73 -9.83
CA LEU A 71 5.20 4.54 -8.91
C LEU A 71 5.87 5.87 -8.60
N ASP A 72 7.17 5.87 -8.31
CA ASP A 72 7.94 7.09 -8.04
C ASP A 72 7.90 8.08 -9.20
N ARG A 73 7.95 7.58 -10.44
CA ARG A 73 7.82 8.43 -11.64
C ARG A 73 6.43 9.07 -11.75
N TYR A 74 5.37 8.34 -11.38
CA TYR A 74 4.01 8.91 -11.36
C TYR A 74 3.84 9.93 -10.24
N LEU A 75 4.35 9.65 -9.05
CA LEU A 75 4.34 10.62 -7.95
C LEU A 75 5.06 11.91 -8.37
N PHE A 76 6.25 11.79 -8.93
CA PHE A 76 7.01 12.93 -9.46
C PHE A 76 6.24 13.68 -10.55
N ALA A 77 5.59 12.98 -11.48
CA ALA A 77 4.85 13.58 -12.60
C ALA A 77 3.62 14.39 -12.16
N VAL A 78 3.13 14.16 -10.94
CA VAL A 78 2.00 14.90 -10.34
C VAL A 78 2.43 15.73 -9.13
N ASP A 79 3.72 16.00 -8.98
CA ASP A 79 4.31 16.84 -7.93
C ASP A 79 4.00 16.37 -6.50
N ILE A 80 3.90 15.05 -6.30
CA ILE A 80 3.78 14.42 -4.98
C ILE A 80 5.13 13.83 -4.60
N LYS A 81 5.66 14.22 -3.45
CA LYS A 81 6.90 13.63 -2.93
C LYS A 81 6.63 12.30 -2.24
N ARG A 82 7.46 11.30 -2.50
CA ARG A 82 7.34 9.99 -1.86
C ARG A 82 7.44 10.05 -0.32
N GLU A 83 8.22 10.99 0.19
CA GLU A 83 8.41 11.21 1.64
C GLU A 83 7.20 11.83 2.33
N ASP A 84 6.29 12.50 1.60
CA ASP A 84 5.10 13.13 2.15
C ASP A 84 3.91 12.15 2.27
N VAL A 85 3.96 11.02 1.58
CA VAL A 85 2.91 9.99 1.60
C VAL A 85 3.31 8.79 2.48
N TYR A 86 2.35 7.94 2.81
CA TYR A 86 2.64 6.63 3.42
C TYR A 86 2.31 5.52 2.43
N ILE A 87 3.22 4.55 2.29
CA ILE A 87 3.08 3.44 1.35
C ILE A 87 3.13 2.11 2.10
N ALA A 88 2.13 1.27 1.90
CA ALA A 88 2.05 -0.05 2.49
C ALA A 88 1.38 -1.05 1.55
N ASN A 89 1.29 -2.30 1.97
CA ASN A 89 0.53 -3.35 1.30
C ASN A 89 -0.49 -3.98 2.25
N ILE A 90 -1.48 -4.68 1.71
CA ILE A 90 -2.40 -5.53 2.47
C ILE A 90 -1.60 -6.62 3.18
N LEU A 91 -0.78 -7.39 2.45
CA LEU A 91 0.13 -8.36 3.03
C LEU A 91 1.47 -7.70 3.41
N LYS A 92 2.03 -8.14 4.54
CA LYS A 92 3.35 -7.71 5.02
C LYS A 92 4.47 -8.71 4.67
N CYS A 93 4.10 -9.83 4.09
CA CYS A 93 5.02 -10.90 3.68
C CYS A 93 4.81 -11.24 2.21
N ARG A 94 5.91 -11.55 1.51
CA ARG A 94 5.90 -11.93 0.11
C ARG A 94 5.24 -13.31 -0.08
N PRO A 95 4.23 -13.46 -0.95
CA PRO A 95 3.76 -14.77 -1.37
C PRO A 95 4.79 -15.49 -2.25
N PRO A 96 4.90 -16.83 -2.18
CA PRO A 96 5.80 -17.59 -3.03
C PRO A 96 5.58 -17.29 -4.53
N HIS A 97 6.67 -17.03 -5.25
CA HIS A 97 6.65 -16.69 -6.68
C HIS A 97 5.79 -15.48 -7.06
N ASN A 98 5.54 -14.59 -6.11
CA ASN A 98 4.68 -13.40 -6.27
C ASN A 98 3.26 -13.76 -6.76
N ARG A 99 2.71 -14.91 -6.33
CA ARG A 99 1.32 -15.25 -6.62
C ARG A 99 0.35 -14.27 -5.93
N ASP A 100 -0.88 -14.22 -6.39
CA ASP A 100 -1.92 -13.49 -5.69
C ASP A 100 -2.08 -14.00 -4.24
N PRO A 101 -2.42 -13.12 -3.29
CA PRO A 101 -2.76 -13.50 -1.92
C PRO A 101 -3.89 -14.51 -1.85
N LEU A 102 -3.84 -15.41 -0.89
CA LEU A 102 -5.00 -16.23 -0.53
C LEU A 102 -5.90 -15.44 0.45
N PRO A 103 -7.24 -15.61 0.40
CA PRO A 103 -8.16 -14.92 1.31
C PRO A 103 -7.77 -15.08 2.80
N ALA A 104 -7.36 -16.29 3.22
CA ALA A 104 -6.93 -16.55 4.59
C ALA A 104 -5.64 -15.78 4.98
N GLU A 105 -4.74 -15.53 4.03
CA GLU A 105 -3.54 -14.72 4.25
C GLU A 105 -3.89 -13.24 4.41
N GLU A 106 -4.81 -12.74 3.59
CA GLU A 106 -5.33 -11.38 3.72
C GLU A 106 -6.03 -11.19 5.07
N ASP A 107 -6.89 -12.14 5.47
CA ASP A 107 -7.61 -12.08 6.76
C ASP A 107 -6.66 -12.07 7.95
N ALA A 108 -5.61 -12.88 7.92
CA ALA A 108 -4.60 -12.93 8.96
C ALA A 108 -3.76 -11.65 9.04
N CYS A 109 -3.58 -10.93 7.93
CA CYS A 109 -2.64 -9.81 7.82
C CYS A 109 -3.29 -8.43 7.88
N ILE A 110 -4.57 -8.29 7.47
CA ILE A 110 -5.25 -7.00 7.30
C ILE A 110 -5.31 -6.17 8.59
N GLY A 111 -5.23 -6.80 9.76
CA GLY A 111 -5.22 -6.12 11.04
C GLY A 111 -4.10 -5.10 11.18
N TYR A 112 -2.91 -5.40 10.66
CA TYR A 112 -1.78 -4.47 10.68
C TYR A 112 -2.05 -3.21 9.85
N LEU A 113 -2.62 -3.36 8.66
CA LEU A 113 -2.99 -2.22 7.82
C LEU A 113 -4.07 -1.35 8.49
N ARG A 114 -5.08 -1.97 9.10
CA ARG A 114 -6.14 -1.25 9.82
C ARG A 114 -5.57 -0.40 10.96
N GLU A 115 -4.64 -0.95 11.74
CA GLU A 115 -3.97 -0.19 12.81
C GLU A 115 -3.08 0.92 12.24
N GLN A 116 -2.37 0.70 11.14
CA GLN A 116 -1.63 1.76 10.45
C GLN A 116 -2.56 2.90 10.02
N VAL A 117 -3.68 2.60 9.38
CA VAL A 117 -4.69 3.60 8.98
C VAL A 117 -5.25 4.33 10.19
N ARG A 118 -5.55 3.63 11.30
CA ARG A 118 -6.04 4.23 12.55
C ARG A 118 -5.04 5.21 13.16
N LEU A 119 -3.74 4.89 13.11
CA LEU A 119 -2.68 5.72 13.67
C LEU A 119 -2.33 6.90 12.75
N ILE A 120 -2.27 6.68 11.44
CA ILE A 120 -1.92 7.71 10.45
C ILE A 120 -3.09 8.68 10.26
N ARG A 121 -4.32 8.16 10.14
CA ARG A 121 -5.55 8.89 9.82
C ARG A 121 -5.43 9.68 8.50
N PRO A 122 -5.09 9.01 7.40
CA PRO A 122 -5.01 9.67 6.12
C PRO A 122 -6.38 10.20 5.71
N ARG A 123 -6.42 11.30 4.95
CA ARG A 123 -7.65 11.81 4.33
C ARG A 123 -8.04 10.97 3.11
N VAL A 124 -7.03 10.57 2.35
CA VAL A 124 -7.19 9.83 1.10
C VAL A 124 -6.41 8.51 1.15
N ILE A 125 -7.05 7.42 0.71
CA ILE A 125 -6.42 6.11 0.51
C ILE A 125 -6.53 5.73 -0.96
N VAL A 126 -5.39 5.48 -1.61
CA VAL A 126 -5.30 5.05 -2.99
C VAL A 126 -4.92 3.57 -3.06
N CYS A 127 -5.82 2.75 -3.57
CA CYS A 127 -5.56 1.34 -3.81
C CYS A 127 -4.76 1.16 -5.10
N LEU A 128 -3.58 0.56 -5.00
CA LEU A 128 -2.75 0.22 -6.15
C LEU A 128 -3.13 -1.17 -6.67
N GLY A 129 -4.03 -1.19 -7.67
CA GLY A 129 -4.44 -2.40 -8.36
C GLY A 129 -5.69 -3.07 -7.81
N ARG A 130 -6.07 -4.16 -8.48
CA ARG A 130 -7.31 -4.89 -8.29
C ARG A 130 -7.46 -5.48 -6.89
N ILE A 131 -6.44 -6.16 -6.39
CA ILE A 131 -6.53 -6.89 -5.10
C ILE A 131 -6.77 -5.93 -3.93
N ALA A 132 -6.02 -4.83 -3.88
CA ALA A 132 -6.24 -3.82 -2.84
C ALA A 132 -7.65 -3.20 -2.94
N ALA A 133 -8.13 -2.90 -4.14
CA ALA A 133 -9.46 -2.35 -4.35
C ALA A 133 -10.59 -3.32 -3.97
N LEU A 134 -10.45 -4.61 -4.32
CA LEU A 134 -11.42 -5.65 -3.92
C LEU A 134 -11.52 -5.78 -2.39
N ARG A 135 -10.40 -5.67 -1.71
CA ARG A 135 -10.34 -5.81 -0.26
C ARG A 135 -10.82 -4.58 0.51
N LEU A 136 -10.51 -3.37 0.02
CA LEU A 136 -10.73 -2.13 0.76
C LEU A 136 -11.95 -1.34 0.29
N ILE A 137 -12.29 -1.39 -0.99
CA ILE A 137 -13.39 -0.61 -1.56
C ILE A 137 -14.64 -1.47 -1.72
N SER A 138 -14.60 -2.51 -2.57
CA SER A 138 -15.77 -3.36 -2.83
C SER A 138 -15.34 -4.72 -3.38
N PRO A 139 -15.98 -5.83 -2.96
CA PRO A 139 -15.73 -7.17 -3.51
C PRO A 139 -16.11 -7.29 -5.01
N ASP A 140 -16.93 -6.37 -5.54
CA ASP A 140 -17.34 -6.34 -6.94
C ASP A 140 -16.54 -5.37 -7.80
N PHE A 141 -15.44 -4.81 -7.25
CA PHE A 141 -14.60 -3.80 -7.93
C PHE A 141 -13.96 -4.36 -9.20
N LYS A 142 -14.11 -3.64 -10.31
CA LYS A 142 -13.48 -3.96 -11.59
C LYS A 142 -12.51 -2.87 -12.00
N ILE A 143 -11.22 -3.11 -11.84
CA ILE A 143 -10.16 -2.11 -12.07
C ILE A 143 -10.23 -1.47 -13.47
N THR A 144 -10.64 -2.24 -14.49
CA THR A 144 -10.75 -1.72 -15.86
C THR A 144 -11.93 -0.77 -16.09
N ARG A 145 -12.91 -0.76 -15.17
CA ARG A 145 -14.10 0.10 -15.24
C ARG A 145 -14.08 1.18 -14.17
N ASP A 146 -13.60 0.83 -12.98
CA ASP A 146 -13.82 1.61 -11.75
C ASP A 146 -12.56 2.37 -11.30
N HIS A 147 -11.43 2.27 -12.03
CA HIS A 147 -10.24 3.05 -11.71
C HIS A 147 -10.52 4.55 -11.77
N GLY A 148 -9.91 5.32 -10.90
CA GLY A 148 -10.10 6.77 -10.82
C GLY A 148 -11.48 7.23 -10.34
N VAL A 149 -12.38 6.30 -9.95
CA VAL A 149 -13.67 6.61 -9.31
C VAL A 149 -13.46 6.77 -7.81
N TRP A 150 -14.12 7.75 -7.20
CA TRP A 150 -14.03 8.05 -5.78
C TRP A 150 -15.14 7.38 -4.98
N TYR A 151 -14.78 6.88 -3.80
CA TYR A 151 -15.65 6.19 -2.86
C TYR A 151 -15.45 6.71 -1.45
N GLU A 152 -16.52 6.91 -0.70
CA GLU A 152 -16.44 7.06 0.75
C GLU A 152 -16.59 5.70 1.43
N ARG A 153 -15.60 5.30 2.22
CA ARG A 153 -15.59 4.04 2.98
C ARG A 153 -14.95 4.26 4.35
N GLY A 154 -15.67 3.89 5.40
CA GLY A 154 -15.14 3.92 6.77
C GLY A 154 -14.67 5.30 7.24
N GLY A 155 -15.17 6.39 6.66
CA GLY A 155 -14.74 7.75 6.94
C GLY A 155 -13.50 8.21 6.16
N PHE A 156 -13.07 7.45 5.16
CA PHE A 156 -11.96 7.78 4.27
C PHE A 156 -12.46 7.99 2.85
N LEU A 157 -11.85 8.93 2.14
CA LEU A 157 -12.00 9.06 0.71
C LEU A 157 -11.06 8.06 0.02
N MET A 158 -11.60 7.18 -0.81
CA MET A 158 -10.85 6.11 -1.44
C MET A 158 -10.99 6.12 -2.96
N THR A 159 -9.92 5.80 -3.65
CA THR A 159 -9.93 5.49 -5.08
C THR A 159 -8.98 4.33 -5.36
N ALA A 160 -9.05 3.79 -6.57
CA ALA A 160 -8.08 2.82 -7.04
C ALA A 160 -7.51 3.23 -8.39
N VAL A 161 -6.23 2.95 -8.59
CA VAL A 161 -5.52 3.13 -9.85
C VAL A 161 -4.91 1.81 -10.29
N TYR A 162 -4.46 1.71 -11.53
CA TYR A 162 -3.76 0.51 -11.99
C TYR A 162 -2.52 0.23 -11.13
N HIS A 163 -2.27 -1.05 -10.84
CA HIS A 163 -1.03 -1.43 -10.18
C HIS A 163 0.16 -1.14 -11.10
N PRO A 164 1.25 -0.51 -10.65
CA PRO A 164 2.39 -0.20 -11.50
C PRO A 164 2.95 -1.43 -12.25
N ALA A 165 2.96 -2.61 -11.64
CA ALA A 165 3.37 -3.85 -12.32
C ALA A 165 2.47 -4.21 -13.52
N ALA A 166 1.18 -3.86 -13.49
CA ALA A 166 0.29 -4.09 -14.62
C ALA A 166 0.66 -3.17 -15.81
N LEU A 167 1.12 -1.96 -15.55
CA LEU A 167 1.57 -1.01 -16.57
C LEU A 167 2.89 -1.42 -17.21
N LEU A 168 3.74 -2.17 -16.50
CA LEU A 168 4.96 -2.74 -17.07
C LEU A 168 4.63 -3.84 -18.08
N ARG A 169 3.51 -4.57 -17.88
CA ARG A 169 3.02 -5.61 -18.79
C ARG A 169 2.18 -5.06 -19.93
N ASP A 170 1.36 -4.04 -19.65
CA ASP A 170 0.49 -3.39 -20.64
C ASP A 170 0.65 -1.85 -20.60
N PRO A 171 1.60 -1.31 -21.38
CA PRO A 171 1.87 0.13 -21.40
C PRO A 171 0.72 1.02 -21.89
N ARG A 172 -0.31 0.45 -22.56
CA ARG A 172 -1.46 1.21 -23.09
C ARG A 172 -2.28 1.90 -21.99
N LYS A 173 -2.18 1.41 -20.73
CA LYS A 173 -2.88 1.95 -19.57
C LYS A 173 -2.14 3.09 -18.87
N LYS A 174 -1.00 3.54 -19.40
CA LYS A 174 -0.17 4.56 -18.74
C LYS A 174 -0.85 5.92 -18.70
N ASP A 175 -1.58 6.28 -19.76
CA ASP A 175 -2.26 7.57 -19.84
C ASP A 175 -3.43 7.63 -18.85
N ASP A 176 -4.20 6.53 -18.72
CA ASP A 176 -5.25 6.41 -17.72
C ASP A 176 -4.70 6.54 -16.29
N MET A 177 -3.59 5.86 -16.00
CA MET A 177 -2.90 5.97 -14.71
C MET A 177 -2.49 7.41 -14.41
N LEU A 178 -1.91 8.12 -15.39
CA LEU A 178 -1.51 9.52 -15.20
C LEU A 178 -2.71 10.44 -14.96
N ALA A 179 -3.80 10.22 -15.69
CA ALA A 179 -5.04 10.98 -15.51
C ALA A 179 -5.62 10.80 -14.12
N ASP A 180 -5.62 9.55 -13.60
CA ASP A 180 -6.10 9.26 -12.25
C ASP A 180 -5.19 9.84 -11.17
N MET A 181 -3.87 9.74 -11.34
CA MET A 181 -2.90 10.35 -10.41
C MET A 181 -3.04 11.88 -10.32
N LYS A 182 -3.34 12.55 -11.43
CA LYS A 182 -3.62 14.00 -11.44
C LYS A 182 -4.87 14.35 -10.62
N LYS A 183 -5.91 13.52 -10.65
CA LYS A 183 -7.11 13.74 -9.83
C LYS A 183 -6.79 13.61 -8.33
N ILE A 184 -5.93 12.66 -7.96
CA ILE A 184 -5.50 12.45 -6.57
C ILE A 184 -4.75 13.67 -6.03
N HIS A 185 -3.93 14.32 -6.85
CA HIS A 185 -3.19 15.52 -6.44
C HIS A 185 -4.13 16.72 -6.13
N LEU A 186 -5.32 16.76 -6.74
CA LEU A 186 -6.27 17.86 -6.60
C LEU A 186 -7.19 17.73 -5.37
N GLU A 187 -7.25 16.56 -4.73
CA GLU A 187 -8.05 16.28 -3.53
C GLU A 187 -7.27 16.57 -2.23
#